data_d73054b6619da3c5c02028d43a837689
#
_entry.id   d73054b6619da3c5c02028d43a837689
#
_cell.length_a   1.000
_cell.length_b   1.000
_cell.length_c   1.000
_cell.angle_alpha   90.00
_cell.angle_beta   90.00
_cell.angle_gamma   90.00
#
_symmetry.space_group_name_H-M   'P 1'
#
loop_
_entity.id
_entity.type
_entity.pdbx_description
1 polymer ?
#
loop_
_entity_poly.entity_id
_entity_poly.type
_entity_poly.pdbx_seq_one_letter_code
_entity_poly.pdbx_strand_id
1 'polypeptide(L)'
;MAKAYEELELKDDFMFSVIMRDPKYVKPFLETILRIKIAKIEYPEVQKNIDIAAGAKGIRLDVYVEDEKHTVFNLEMQTTTARNLPKRMRYYQGMIDLNILEKGDDYNHLKKSYVIFVCTFDPFGLGRHIYTFENRCSEDIALTLNDGTVKIILNTKGTLDDVSPEMKRLLDYVDGKGVSDTFTRDLEEAVQSARQNEKWRLDYMTLQ
;
A
#
# COMPACT_ATOMS: atom_id res chain seq x y z
N MET A 1 21.00 -12.63 -6.48
CA MET A 1 20.41 -12.87 -7.80
C MET A 1 18.95 -12.47 -7.71
N ALA A 2 18.39 -11.85 -8.73
CA ALA A 2 16.95 -11.57 -8.77
C ALA A 2 16.16 -12.89 -8.79
N LYS A 3 14.96 -12.88 -8.22
CA LYS A 3 14.07 -14.03 -8.18
C LYS A 3 13.54 -14.34 -9.59
N ALA A 4 13.38 -15.62 -9.95
CA ALA A 4 12.79 -15.96 -11.24
C ALA A 4 11.32 -15.48 -11.30
N TYR A 5 10.88 -15.05 -12.48
CA TYR A 5 9.52 -14.54 -12.66
C TYR A 5 8.44 -15.53 -12.23
N GLU A 6 8.63 -16.78 -12.54
CA GLU A 6 7.73 -17.90 -12.23
C GLU A 6 7.62 -18.18 -10.71
N GLU A 7 8.56 -17.68 -9.92
CA GLU A 7 8.63 -17.86 -8.47
C GLU A 7 8.10 -16.65 -7.68
N LEU A 8 7.73 -15.55 -8.40
CA LEU A 8 7.24 -14.35 -7.74
C LEU A 8 5.93 -14.64 -6.96
N GLU A 9 5.88 -14.19 -5.72
CA GLU A 9 4.73 -14.27 -4.83
C GLU A 9 4.09 -12.86 -4.71
N LEU A 10 2.90 -12.78 -4.09
CA LEU A 10 2.23 -11.49 -3.89
C LEU A 10 3.11 -10.47 -3.14
N LYS A 11 3.99 -10.92 -2.24
CA LYS A 11 4.91 -10.03 -1.50
C LYS A 11 6.05 -9.45 -2.33
N ASP A 12 6.28 -9.93 -3.55
CA ASP A 12 7.30 -9.36 -4.43
C ASP A 12 6.73 -8.09 -5.09
N ASP A 13 7.47 -6.98 -5.04
CA ASP A 13 7.02 -5.63 -5.46
C ASP A 13 6.36 -5.62 -6.84
N PHE A 14 6.97 -6.31 -7.81
CA PHE A 14 6.43 -6.39 -9.16
C PHE A 14 5.07 -7.11 -9.17
N MET A 15 4.96 -8.28 -8.54
CA MET A 15 3.73 -9.07 -8.50
C MET A 15 2.63 -8.31 -7.75
N PHE A 16 2.96 -7.69 -6.62
CA PHE A 16 2.03 -6.84 -5.87
C PHE A 16 1.45 -5.73 -6.73
N SER A 17 2.34 -4.99 -7.41
CA SER A 17 1.92 -3.93 -8.33
C SER A 17 1.02 -4.44 -9.44
N VAL A 18 1.33 -5.60 -10.04
CA VAL A 18 0.54 -6.20 -11.11
C VAL A 18 -0.86 -6.60 -10.63
N ILE A 19 -0.97 -7.28 -9.49
CA ILE A 19 -2.26 -7.77 -8.96
C ILE A 19 -3.12 -6.61 -8.46
N MET A 20 -2.53 -5.65 -7.73
CA MET A 20 -3.27 -4.52 -7.15
C MET A 20 -3.66 -3.45 -8.18
N ARG A 21 -3.34 -3.64 -9.46
CA ARG A 21 -3.91 -2.85 -10.58
C ARG A 21 -5.40 -3.05 -10.75
N ASP A 22 -5.87 -4.26 -10.45
CA ASP A 22 -7.25 -4.61 -10.69
C ASP A 22 -8.11 -4.21 -9.49
N PRO A 23 -9.15 -3.37 -9.70
CA PRO A 23 -10.13 -3.03 -8.66
C PRO A 23 -10.75 -4.23 -7.97
N LYS A 24 -10.82 -5.37 -8.65
CA LYS A 24 -11.29 -6.65 -8.09
C LYS A 24 -10.49 -7.07 -6.85
N TYR A 25 -9.20 -6.77 -6.82
CA TYR A 25 -8.30 -7.19 -5.73
C TYR A 25 -7.95 -6.04 -4.79
N VAL A 26 -7.63 -4.85 -5.31
CA VAL A 26 -7.24 -3.73 -4.45
C VAL A 26 -8.39 -3.22 -3.57
N LYS A 27 -9.62 -3.22 -4.07
CA LYS A 27 -10.78 -2.78 -3.29
C LYS A 27 -11.00 -3.65 -2.05
N PRO A 28 -11.19 -4.99 -2.14
CA PRO A 28 -11.37 -5.83 -0.95
C PRO A 28 -10.12 -5.85 -0.06
N PHE A 29 -8.93 -5.69 -0.62
CA PHE A 29 -7.70 -5.52 0.16
C PHE A 29 -7.80 -4.28 1.07
N LEU A 30 -8.11 -3.10 0.50
CA LEU A 30 -8.29 -1.85 1.26
C LEU A 30 -9.45 -1.95 2.26
N GLU A 31 -10.58 -2.51 1.87
CA GLU A 31 -11.73 -2.70 2.77
C GLU A 31 -11.38 -3.56 3.99
N THR A 32 -10.58 -4.61 3.79
CA THR A 32 -10.12 -5.50 4.86
C THR A 32 -9.20 -4.79 5.85
N ILE A 33 -8.22 -4.03 5.35
CA ILE A 33 -7.22 -3.39 6.23
C ILE A 33 -7.75 -2.12 6.91
N LEU A 34 -8.65 -1.37 6.24
CA LEU A 34 -9.16 -0.11 6.75
C LEU A 34 -10.50 -0.25 7.49
N ARG A 35 -11.16 -1.40 7.37
CA ARG A 35 -12.51 -1.67 7.90
C ARG A 35 -13.54 -0.63 7.44
N ILE A 36 -13.42 -0.18 6.20
CA ILE A 36 -14.36 0.75 5.56
C ILE A 36 -15.04 0.05 4.39
N LYS A 37 -16.11 0.66 3.87
CA LYS A 37 -16.71 0.27 2.60
C LYS A 37 -16.35 1.27 1.54
N ILE A 38 -15.86 0.77 0.41
CA ILE A 38 -15.51 1.52 -0.77
C ILE A 38 -16.53 1.15 -1.85
N ALA A 39 -17.28 2.11 -2.38
CA ALA A 39 -18.26 1.81 -3.42
C ALA A 39 -17.54 1.47 -4.73
N LYS A 40 -16.56 2.28 -5.12
CA LYS A 40 -15.82 2.13 -6.38
C LYS A 40 -14.39 2.58 -6.24
N ILE A 41 -13.47 1.91 -6.93
CA ILE A 41 -12.12 2.40 -7.22
C ILE A 41 -12.18 3.07 -8.59
N GLU A 42 -11.85 4.36 -8.64
CA GLU A 42 -11.99 5.14 -9.87
C GLU A 42 -10.70 5.13 -10.70
N TYR A 43 -9.53 5.03 -10.08
CA TYR A 43 -8.29 5.08 -10.83
C TYR A 43 -7.16 4.28 -10.20
N PRO A 44 -6.92 3.05 -10.60
CA PRO A 44 -5.68 2.35 -10.27
C PRO A 44 -4.55 2.86 -11.18
N GLU A 45 -3.78 3.83 -10.74
CA GLU A 45 -2.49 4.13 -11.36
C GLU A 45 -1.40 3.30 -10.68
N VAL A 46 -0.75 2.46 -11.45
CA VAL A 46 0.32 1.61 -10.96
C VAL A 46 1.65 2.19 -11.38
N GLN A 47 2.58 2.20 -10.43
CA GLN A 47 3.90 2.78 -10.63
C GLN A 47 3.82 4.27 -11.05
N LYS A 48 2.90 5.01 -10.42
CA LYS A 48 2.81 6.45 -10.62
C LYS A 48 4.13 7.11 -10.28
N ASN A 49 4.71 7.76 -11.27
CA ASN A 49 5.89 8.60 -11.06
C ASN A 49 5.43 10.02 -10.72
N ILE A 50 5.92 10.55 -9.62
CA ILE A 50 5.71 11.94 -9.23
C ILE A 50 7.05 12.65 -9.23
N ASP A 51 7.28 13.51 -10.21
CA ASP A 51 8.45 14.33 -10.36
C ASP A 51 8.06 15.81 -10.23
N ILE A 52 8.60 16.51 -9.23
CA ILE A 52 8.20 17.89 -8.93
C ILE A 52 9.10 18.91 -9.63
N ALA A 53 10.40 18.63 -9.73
CA ALA A 53 11.36 19.55 -10.34
C ALA A 53 12.63 18.83 -10.75
N ALA A 54 13.35 19.41 -11.71
CA ALA A 54 14.68 18.94 -12.09
C ALA A 54 15.62 18.97 -10.87
N GLY A 55 16.18 17.83 -10.51
CA GLY A 55 17.09 17.66 -9.37
C GLY A 55 16.42 17.33 -8.03
N ALA A 56 15.08 17.33 -7.92
CA ALA A 56 14.39 16.78 -6.76
C ALA A 56 14.35 15.25 -6.83
N LYS A 57 14.24 14.61 -5.67
CA LYS A 57 14.05 13.16 -5.61
C LYS A 57 12.61 12.83 -5.97
N GLY A 58 12.35 12.40 -7.20
CA GLY A 58 11.08 11.81 -7.60
C GLY A 58 10.74 10.56 -6.79
N ILE A 59 9.48 10.18 -6.79
CA ILE A 59 9.01 8.92 -6.22
C ILE A 59 8.29 8.10 -7.28
N ARG A 60 8.38 6.80 -7.15
CA ARG A 60 7.55 5.84 -7.87
C ARG A 60 6.70 5.13 -6.83
N LEU A 61 5.39 5.25 -6.97
CA LEU A 61 4.42 4.60 -6.10
C LEU A 61 4.08 3.22 -6.66
N ASP A 62 4.06 2.20 -5.81
CA ASP A 62 3.74 0.83 -6.25
C ASP A 62 2.29 0.74 -6.71
N VAL A 63 1.37 1.23 -5.89
CA VAL A 63 -0.06 1.29 -6.21
C VAL A 63 -0.63 2.62 -5.72
N TYR A 64 -1.26 3.36 -6.62
CA TYR A 64 -1.98 4.60 -6.32
C TYR A 64 -3.41 4.49 -6.83
N VAL A 65 -4.39 4.59 -5.94
CA VAL A 65 -5.81 4.50 -6.29
C VAL A 65 -6.63 5.58 -5.58
N GLU A 66 -7.78 5.91 -6.14
CA GLU A 66 -8.77 6.80 -5.54
C GLU A 66 -10.12 6.10 -5.42
N ASP A 67 -10.90 6.44 -4.40
CA ASP A 67 -12.29 6.04 -4.28
C ASP A 67 -13.25 7.10 -4.87
N GLU A 68 -14.54 6.80 -4.84
CA GLU A 68 -15.61 7.71 -5.33
C GLU A 68 -15.70 9.03 -4.55
N LYS A 69 -15.03 9.13 -3.40
CA LYS A 69 -14.93 10.35 -2.58
C LYS A 69 -13.62 11.09 -2.78
N HIS A 70 -12.86 10.66 -3.78
CA HIS A 70 -11.50 11.14 -4.06
C HIS A 70 -10.52 10.94 -2.89
N THR A 71 -10.77 9.96 -2.02
CA THR A 71 -9.79 9.55 -1.03
C THR A 71 -8.64 8.84 -1.74
N VAL A 72 -7.42 9.27 -1.48
CA VAL A 72 -6.22 8.70 -2.09
C VAL A 72 -5.67 7.57 -1.23
N PHE A 73 -5.34 6.45 -1.85
CA PHE A 73 -4.68 5.32 -1.22
C PHE A 73 -3.39 5.02 -1.98
N ASN A 74 -2.26 5.14 -1.29
CA ASN A 74 -0.97 4.66 -1.75
C ASN A 74 -0.61 3.39 -0.99
N LEU A 75 -0.39 2.27 -1.70
CA LEU A 75 0.05 1.01 -1.13
C LEU A 75 1.46 0.69 -1.60
N GLU A 76 2.32 0.33 -0.66
CA GLU A 76 3.72 0.00 -0.89
C GLU A 76 4.04 -1.36 -0.28
N MET A 77 4.67 -2.24 -1.04
CA MET A 77 5.22 -3.49 -0.51
C MET A 77 6.65 -3.26 0.01
N GLN A 78 6.97 -3.79 1.18
CA GLN A 78 8.28 -3.63 1.80
C GLN A 78 8.77 -4.95 2.38
N THR A 79 9.66 -5.60 1.67
CA THR A 79 10.23 -6.91 2.05
C THR A 79 11.58 -6.82 2.74
N THR A 80 12.27 -5.69 2.61
CA THR A 80 13.59 -5.47 3.22
C THR A 80 13.50 -4.46 4.36
N THR A 81 14.18 -4.76 5.46
CA THR A 81 14.22 -3.87 6.63
C THR A 81 14.86 -2.53 6.26
N ALA A 82 14.11 -1.44 6.43
CA ALA A 82 14.56 -0.09 6.16
C ALA A 82 14.32 0.81 7.37
N ARG A 83 15.40 1.39 7.92
CA ARG A 83 15.32 2.29 9.09
C ARG A 83 14.65 3.63 8.80
N ASN A 84 14.40 3.94 7.54
CA ASN A 84 13.89 5.24 7.09
C ASN A 84 12.40 5.22 6.71
N LEU A 85 11.67 4.13 6.98
CA LEU A 85 10.24 4.01 6.64
C LEU A 85 9.40 5.23 7.07
N PRO A 86 9.47 5.72 8.32
CA PRO A 86 8.66 6.88 8.72
C PRO A 86 8.99 8.14 7.91
N LYS A 87 10.27 8.33 7.54
CA LYS A 87 10.68 9.48 6.70
C LYS A 87 10.22 9.31 5.25
N ARG A 88 10.23 8.08 4.71
CA ARG A 88 9.68 7.78 3.38
C ARG A 88 8.17 8.06 3.35
N MET A 89 7.42 7.57 4.34
CA MET A 89 5.98 7.81 4.42
C MET A 89 5.66 9.31 4.46
N ARG A 90 6.42 10.10 5.25
CA ARG A 90 6.27 11.56 5.26
C ARG A 90 6.55 12.18 3.91
N TYR A 91 7.61 11.74 3.23
CA TYR A 91 8.00 12.24 1.92
C TYR A 91 6.94 11.90 0.86
N TYR A 92 6.45 10.66 0.86
CA TYR A 92 5.40 10.21 -0.07
C TYR A 92 4.11 11.01 0.12
N GLN A 93 3.72 11.27 1.37
CA GLN A 93 2.58 12.13 1.67
C GLN A 93 2.73 13.53 1.03
N GLY A 94 3.87 14.18 1.26
CA GLY A 94 4.13 15.50 0.68
C GLY A 94 4.14 15.50 -0.86
N MET A 95 4.64 14.43 -1.48
CA MET A 95 4.65 14.28 -2.94
C MET A 95 3.24 14.09 -3.50
N ILE A 96 2.38 13.33 -2.80
CA ILE A 96 0.97 13.15 -3.16
C ILE A 96 0.26 14.50 -3.10
N ASP A 97 0.42 15.26 -2.02
CA ASP A 97 -0.20 16.57 -1.83
C ASP A 97 0.23 17.57 -2.92
N LEU A 98 1.52 17.61 -3.25
CA LEU A 98 2.05 18.44 -4.32
C LEU A 98 1.56 18.03 -5.72
N ASN A 99 1.21 16.76 -5.92
CA ASN A 99 0.63 16.30 -7.18
C ASN A 99 -0.87 16.63 -7.31
N ILE A 100 -1.55 16.90 -6.21
CA ILE A 100 -2.98 17.20 -6.17
C ILE A 100 -3.23 18.69 -6.36
N LEU A 101 -2.44 19.55 -5.71
CA LEU A 101 -2.61 21.00 -5.75
C LEU A 101 -1.80 21.66 -6.86
N GLU A 102 -2.45 22.53 -7.62
CA GLU A 102 -1.80 23.44 -8.56
C GLU A 102 -1.53 24.82 -7.93
N LYS A 103 -0.70 25.63 -8.61
CA LYS A 103 -0.39 26.98 -8.14
C LYS A 103 -1.65 27.85 -8.11
N GLY A 104 -2.03 28.29 -6.91
CA GLY A 104 -3.20 29.15 -6.68
C GLY A 104 -4.44 28.41 -6.18
N ASP A 105 -4.39 27.08 -6.07
CA ASP A 105 -5.47 26.31 -5.50
C ASP A 105 -5.65 26.59 -4.00
N ASP A 106 -6.89 26.42 -3.53
CA ASP A 106 -7.20 26.42 -2.11
C ASP A 106 -6.73 25.12 -1.46
N TYR A 107 -6.12 25.20 -0.27
CA TYR A 107 -5.68 24.02 0.51
C TYR A 107 -6.84 23.07 0.87
N ASN A 108 -8.09 23.52 0.88
CA ASN A 108 -9.27 22.66 1.05
C ASN A 108 -9.46 21.65 -0.10
N HIS A 109 -8.74 21.80 -1.22
CA HIS A 109 -8.70 20.83 -2.30
C HIS A 109 -7.81 19.62 -1.99
N LEU A 110 -6.98 19.67 -0.95
CA LEU A 110 -6.25 18.49 -0.48
C LEU A 110 -7.21 17.37 -0.11
N LYS A 111 -6.90 16.18 -0.56
CA LYS A 111 -7.73 15.01 -0.38
C LYS A 111 -7.35 14.27 0.89
N LYS A 112 -8.32 13.56 1.49
CA LYS A 112 -7.97 12.56 2.49
C LYS A 112 -7.05 11.53 1.84
N SER A 113 -5.97 11.18 2.52
CA SER A 113 -4.97 10.28 1.94
C SER A 113 -4.41 9.29 2.95
N TYR A 114 -4.17 8.08 2.46
CA TYR A 114 -3.58 6.99 3.21
C TYR A 114 -2.27 6.58 2.54
N VAL A 115 -1.18 6.62 3.29
CA VAL A 115 0.10 6.02 2.90
C VAL A 115 0.26 4.72 3.67
N ILE A 116 0.19 3.59 2.96
CA ILE A 116 0.11 2.25 3.54
C ILE A 116 1.32 1.44 3.11
N PHE A 117 2.12 0.99 4.07
CA PHE A 117 3.22 0.08 3.84
C PHE A 117 2.88 -1.32 4.35
N VAL A 118 2.99 -2.32 3.49
CA VAL A 118 2.86 -3.74 3.84
C VAL A 118 4.25 -4.30 4.05
N CYS A 119 4.61 -4.55 5.32
CA CYS A 119 5.95 -5.00 5.69
C CYS A 119 5.95 -6.51 6.00
N THR A 120 6.94 -7.23 5.46
CA THR A 120 7.19 -8.64 5.81
C THR A 120 8.10 -8.79 7.04
N PHE A 121 8.20 -7.76 7.85
CA PHE A 121 8.94 -7.68 9.10
C PHE A 121 8.24 -6.71 10.05
N ASP A 122 8.54 -6.79 11.36
CA ASP A 122 8.02 -5.83 12.35
C ASP A 122 8.98 -4.63 12.49
N PRO A 123 8.64 -3.46 11.95
CA PRO A 123 9.53 -2.29 11.99
C PRO A 123 9.69 -1.66 13.39
N PHE A 124 8.79 -1.99 14.32
CA PHE A 124 8.80 -1.42 15.69
C PHE A 124 9.08 -2.45 16.77
N GLY A 125 9.04 -3.75 16.46
CA GLY A 125 9.32 -4.83 17.42
C GLY A 125 8.26 -4.98 18.52
N LEU A 126 7.03 -4.47 18.31
CA LEU A 126 5.95 -4.52 19.31
C LEU A 126 4.94 -5.65 19.06
N GLY A 127 5.14 -6.46 18.01
CA GLY A 127 4.30 -7.60 17.70
C GLY A 127 2.90 -7.30 17.18
N ARG A 128 2.56 -6.05 16.87
CA ARG A 128 1.27 -5.69 16.29
C ARG A 128 1.21 -6.04 14.81
N HIS A 129 0.03 -6.38 14.32
CA HIS A 129 -0.21 -6.57 12.89
C HIS A 129 -0.46 -5.25 12.14
N ILE A 130 -0.91 -4.21 12.87
CA ILE A 130 -1.20 -2.89 12.31
C ILE A 130 -0.71 -1.78 13.23
N TYR A 131 -0.09 -0.77 12.63
CA TYR A 131 0.29 0.49 13.27
C TYR A 131 -0.32 1.63 12.46
N THR A 132 -1.23 2.39 13.09
CA THR A 132 -1.88 3.55 12.48
C THR A 132 -1.38 4.82 13.13
N PHE A 133 -0.96 5.78 12.32
CA PHE A 133 -0.44 7.07 12.75
C PHE A 133 -1.26 8.21 12.17
N GLU A 134 -1.71 9.09 13.06
CA GLU A 134 -2.37 10.36 12.79
C GLU A 134 -1.69 11.47 13.57
N ASN A 135 -1.82 12.71 13.12
CA ASN A 135 -1.32 13.86 13.87
C ASN A 135 -2.22 14.18 15.04
N ARG A 136 -1.66 14.23 16.24
CA ARG A 136 -2.36 14.51 17.51
C ARG A 136 -1.67 15.60 18.30
N CYS A 137 -2.46 16.36 19.08
CA CYS A 137 -1.95 17.35 19.99
C CYS A 137 -1.14 16.69 21.12
N SER A 138 0.07 17.19 21.37
CA SER A 138 0.92 16.67 22.45
C SER A 138 0.36 16.98 23.84
N GLU A 139 -0.33 18.09 23.97
CA GLU A 139 -0.93 18.57 25.22
C GLU A 139 -2.26 17.89 25.54
N ASP A 140 -2.97 17.41 24.48
CA ASP A 140 -4.21 16.64 24.60
C ASP A 140 -4.23 15.54 23.54
N ILE A 141 -3.85 14.34 23.91
CA ILE A 141 -3.73 13.20 22.97
C ILE A 141 -5.07 12.77 22.37
N ALA A 142 -6.21 13.14 22.94
CA ALA A 142 -7.53 12.89 22.38
C ALA A 142 -7.86 13.83 21.20
N LEU A 143 -7.19 14.99 21.14
CA LEU A 143 -7.38 15.96 20.07
C LEU A 143 -6.56 15.56 18.83
N THR A 144 -7.26 15.21 17.75
CA THR A 144 -6.64 14.97 16.42
C THR A 144 -6.55 16.27 15.63
N LEU A 145 -5.49 16.44 14.82
CA LEU A 145 -5.32 17.60 13.95
C LEU A 145 -6.35 17.62 12.80
N ASN A 146 -6.87 16.44 12.43
CA ASN A 146 -7.84 16.27 11.33
C ASN A 146 -7.38 16.84 9.99
N ASP A 147 -6.09 16.73 9.70
CA ASP A 147 -5.48 17.19 8.45
C ASP A 147 -5.74 16.26 7.25
N GLY A 148 -6.53 15.20 7.46
CA GLY A 148 -6.89 14.23 6.42
C GLY A 148 -5.77 13.24 6.06
N THR A 149 -4.62 13.25 6.74
CA THR A 149 -3.50 12.33 6.46
C THR A 149 -3.47 11.17 7.43
N VAL A 150 -3.34 9.95 6.90
CA VAL A 150 -3.20 8.72 7.72
C VAL A 150 -2.04 7.89 7.18
N LYS A 151 -1.20 7.43 8.07
CA LYS A 151 -0.10 6.51 7.75
C LYS A 151 -0.35 5.17 8.40
N ILE A 152 -0.27 4.09 7.62
CA ILE A 152 -0.50 2.73 8.11
C ILE A 152 0.69 1.86 7.77
N ILE A 153 1.16 1.13 8.75
CA ILE A 153 2.13 0.06 8.57
C ILE A 153 1.46 -1.26 8.95
N LEU A 154 1.38 -2.15 7.99
CA LEU A 154 0.96 -3.54 8.19
C LEU A 154 2.20 -4.38 8.41
N ASN A 155 2.12 -5.32 9.35
CA ASN A 155 3.19 -6.24 9.70
C ASN A 155 2.69 -7.68 9.58
N THR A 156 3.21 -8.42 8.60
CA THR A 156 2.83 -9.82 8.39
C THR A 156 3.36 -10.76 9.48
N LYS A 157 4.33 -10.29 10.29
CA LYS A 157 4.95 -11.02 11.41
C LYS A 157 4.33 -10.68 12.77
N GLY A 158 3.16 -10.03 12.78
CA GLY A 158 2.45 -9.73 14.01
C GLY A 158 2.13 -10.98 14.82
N THR A 159 2.17 -10.86 16.15
CA THR A 159 1.93 -11.96 17.11
C THR A 159 0.79 -11.69 18.06
N LEU A 160 0.29 -10.45 18.11
CA LEU A 160 -0.82 -10.06 18.95
C LEU A 160 -2.16 -10.40 18.29
N ASP A 161 -3.19 -10.59 19.12
CA ASP A 161 -4.58 -10.73 18.65
C ASP A 161 -5.22 -9.33 18.55
N ASP A 162 -4.76 -8.54 17.57
CA ASP A 162 -5.09 -7.11 17.42
C ASP A 162 -5.79 -6.77 16.09
N VAL A 163 -6.09 -7.77 15.26
CA VAL A 163 -6.79 -7.61 13.98
C VAL A 163 -7.91 -8.62 13.80
N SER A 164 -8.81 -8.37 12.84
CA SER A 164 -9.87 -9.33 12.51
C SER A 164 -9.32 -10.63 11.92
N PRO A 165 -10.05 -11.74 12.01
CA PRO A 165 -9.66 -13.01 11.38
C PRO A 165 -9.41 -12.88 9.87
N GLU A 166 -10.19 -12.05 9.16
CA GLU A 166 -10.03 -11.81 7.72
C GLU A 166 -8.70 -11.11 7.45
N MET A 167 -8.38 -10.08 8.21
CA MET A 167 -7.12 -9.36 8.08
C MET A 167 -5.93 -10.26 8.43
N LYS A 168 -6.06 -11.07 9.47
CA LYS A 168 -5.04 -12.05 9.85
C LYS A 168 -4.74 -13.02 8.71
N ARG A 169 -5.79 -13.59 8.09
CA ARG A 169 -5.64 -14.48 6.93
C ARG A 169 -4.96 -13.82 5.74
N LEU A 170 -5.35 -12.57 5.45
CA LEU A 170 -4.73 -11.79 4.39
C LEU A 170 -3.23 -11.56 4.64
N LEU A 171 -2.86 -11.15 5.85
CA LEU A 171 -1.46 -10.93 6.22
C LEU A 171 -0.66 -12.24 6.22
N ASP A 172 -1.25 -13.35 6.67
CA ASP A 172 -0.63 -14.68 6.61
C ASP A 172 -0.41 -15.13 5.16
N TYR A 173 -1.35 -14.86 4.26
CA TYR A 173 -1.18 -15.14 2.83
C TYR A 173 -0.05 -14.30 2.22
N VAL A 174 0.01 -12.98 2.49
CA VAL A 174 1.12 -12.12 2.05
C VAL A 174 2.46 -12.63 2.59
N ASP A 175 2.48 -13.17 3.80
CA ASP A 175 3.68 -13.75 4.42
C ASP A 175 4.14 -15.09 3.78
N GLY A 176 3.31 -15.68 2.90
CA GLY A 176 3.59 -16.95 2.23
C GLY A 176 3.10 -18.18 3.00
N LYS A 177 2.19 -18.03 3.98
CA LYS A 177 1.61 -19.16 4.75
C LYS A 177 0.48 -19.91 4.02
N GLY A 178 0.16 -19.46 2.79
CA GLY A 178 -0.83 -20.12 1.94
C GLY A 178 -2.25 -19.59 2.08
N VAL A 179 -3.13 -20.18 1.26
CA VAL A 179 -4.54 -19.80 1.11
C VAL A 179 -5.37 -20.33 2.29
N SER A 180 -6.26 -19.49 2.83
CA SER A 180 -7.09 -19.86 3.99
C SER A 180 -8.54 -19.39 3.94
N ASP A 181 -8.91 -18.58 2.93
CA ASP A 181 -10.29 -18.16 2.67
C ASP A 181 -10.52 -17.87 1.17
N THR A 182 -11.73 -17.39 0.83
CA THR A 182 -12.08 -17.11 -0.56
C THR A 182 -11.23 -15.98 -1.14
N PHE A 183 -11.01 -14.88 -0.40
CA PHE A 183 -10.25 -13.75 -0.92
C PHE A 183 -8.78 -14.11 -1.14
N THR A 184 -8.14 -14.80 -0.23
CA THR A 184 -6.75 -15.26 -0.41
C THR A 184 -6.62 -16.29 -1.54
N ARG A 185 -7.68 -17.08 -1.81
CA ARG A 185 -7.74 -17.96 -2.99
C ARG A 185 -7.82 -17.15 -4.30
N ASP A 186 -8.68 -16.14 -4.35
CA ASP A 186 -8.80 -15.26 -5.52
C ASP A 186 -7.47 -14.55 -5.82
N LEU A 187 -6.75 -14.13 -4.79
CA LEU A 187 -5.40 -13.56 -4.92
C LEU A 187 -4.39 -14.58 -5.45
N GLU A 188 -4.41 -15.80 -4.94
CA GLU A 188 -3.50 -16.86 -5.42
C GLU A 188 -3.77 -17.21 -6.89
N GLU A 189 -5.04 -17.34 -7.30
CA GLU A 189 -5.42 -17.58 -8.70
C GLU A 189 -4.93 -16.42 -9.59
N ALA A 190 -5.01 -15.18 -9.12
CA ALA A 190 -4.49 -14.03 -9.84
C ALA A 190 -2.96 -14.08 -9.99
N VAL A 191 -2.24 -14.45 -8.92
CA VAL A 191 -0.77 -14.62 -8.96
C VAL A 191 -0.39 -15.73 -9.94
N GLN A 192 -1.09 -16.87 -9.90
CA GLN A 192 -0.82 -17.97 -10.84
C GLN A 192 -1.08 -17.57 -12.29
N SER A 193 -2.17 -16.84 -12.57
CA SER A 193 -2.47 -16.30 -13.88
C SER A 193 -1.41 -15.29 -14.33
N ALA A 194 -0.96 -14.41 -13.42
CA ALA A 194 0.08 -13.45 -13.71
C ALA A 194 1.40 -14.13 -14.09
N ARG A 195 1.81 -15.17 -13.37
CA ARG A 195 3.04 -15.95 -13.68
C ARG A 195 3.03 -16.56 -15.09
N GLN A 196 1.86 -16.78 -15.68
CA GLN A 196 1.71 -17.31 -17.04
C GLN A 196 1.63 -16.22 -18.10
N ASN A 197 1.64 -14.94 -17.72
CA ASN A 197 1.47 -13.82 -18.64
C ASN A 197 2.81 -13.39 -19.24
N GLU A 198 3.00 -13.68 -20.54
CA GLU A 198 4.23 -13.37 -21.28
C GLU A 198 4.55 -11.87 -21.32
N LYS A 199 3.55 -10.99 -21.40
CA LYS A 199 3.77 -9.54 -21.40
C LYS A 199 4.37 -9.09 -20.07
N TRP A 200 3.81 -9.51 -18.95
CA TRP A 200 4.32 -9.14 -17.62
C TRP A 200 5.68 -9.77 -17.34
N ARG A 201 5.93 -10.96 -17.88
CA ARG A 201 7.26 -11.58 -17.84
C ARG A 201 8.31 -10.71 -18.54
N LEU A 202 8.01 -10.21 -19.73
CA LEU A 202 8.90 -9.31 -20.47
C LEU A 202 9.10 -7.98 -19.72
N ASP A 203 8.02 -7.40 -19.18
CA ASP A 203 8.08 -6.18 -18.36
C ASP A 203 9.00 -6.38 -17.13
N TYR A 204 8.87 -7.50 -16.43
CA TYR A 204 9.73 -7.84 -15.30
C TYR A 204 11.20 -7.96 -15.70
N MET A 205 11.50 -8.64 -16.80
CA MET A 205 12.87 -8.82 -17.29
C MET A 205 13.51 -7.49 -17.70
N THR A 206 12.75 -6.51 -18.14
CA THR A 206 13.27 -5.17 -18.50
C THR A 206 13.56 -4.29 -17.28
N LEU A 207 13.00 -4.62 -16.10
CA LEU A 207 13.24 -3.90 -14.84
C LEU A 207 14.46 -4.40 -14.07
N GLN A 208 15.05 -5.53 -14.46
CA GLN A 208 16.25 -6.14 -13.88
C GLN A 208 17.52 -5.59 -14.46
#